data_7cb19601b44df71ae0072f11e65ac003
#
_entry.id   7cb19601b44df71ae0072f11e65ac003
#
_cell.length_a   1.000
_cell.length_b   1.000
_cell.length_c   1.000
_cell.angle_alpha   90.00
_cell.angle_beta   90.00
_cell.angle_gamma   90.00
#
_symmetry.space_group_name_H-M   'P 1'
#
loop_
_entity.id
_entity.type
_entity.pdbx_description
1 polymer ?
#
loop_
_entity_poly.entity_id
_entity_poly.type
_entity_poly.pdbx_seq_one_letter_code
_entity_poly.pdbx_strand_id
1 'polypeptide(L)' 'SYIGLIFFFVSIVFIAEGIIYTLFPNYMKKMLNYILSLNSDNIRIIGLFFIFFGTVVLYLIF' A
#
# COMPACT_ATOMS: atom_id res chain seq x y z
N SER A 1 -7.62 21.89 6.31
CA SER A 1 -7.78 21.45 7.70
C SER A 1 -6.78 20.34 8.01
N TYR A 2 -6.59 20.10 9.29
CA TYR A 2 -5.70 19.02 9.72
C TYR A 2 -6.20 17.65 9.28
N ILE A 3 -7.51 17.47 9.22
CA ILE A 3 -8.09 16.20 8.78
C ILE A 3 -7.71 15.92 7.34
N GLY A 4 -7.79 16.93 6.47
CA GLY A 4 -7.38 16.76 5.08
C GLY A 4 -5.91 16.40 4.93
N LEU A 5 -5.05 17.01 5.74
CA LEU A 5 -3.62 16.68 5.72
C LEU A 5 -3.37 15.26 6.18
N ILE A 6 -4.09 14.80 7.18
CA ILE A 6 -3.95 13.42 7.68
C ILE A 6 -4.34 12.43 6.59
N PHE A 7 -5.47 12.65 5.93
CA PHE A 7 -5.91 11.77 4.85
C PHE A 7 -4.95 11.80 3.66
N PHE A 8 -4.42 12.97 3.34
CA PHE A 8 -3.41 13.07 2.29
C PHE A 8 -2.19 12.24 2.62
N PHE A 9 -1.66 12.38 3.84
CA PHE A 9 -0.49 11.63 4.26
C PHE A 9 -0.74 10.12 4.23
N VAL A 10 -1.88 9.68 4.76
CA VAL A 10 -2.24 8.26 4.77
C VAL A 10 -2.35 7.71 3.35
N SER A 11 -2.92 8.49 2.43
CA SER A 11 -3.04 8.07 1.03
C SER A 11 -1.67 7.86 0.40
N ILE A 12 -0.74 8.78 0.64
CA ILE A 12 0.61 8.67 0.10
C ILE A 12 1.31 7.43 0.65
N VAL A 13 1.15 7.16 1.95
CA VAL A 13 1.74 5.96 2.56
C VAL A 13 1.16 4.70 1.95
N PHE A 14 -0.16 4.62 1.76
CA PHE A 14 -0.78 3.46 1.13
C PHE A 14 -0.29 3.23 -0.28
N ILE A 15 -0.17 4.30 -1.07
CA ILE A 15 0.32 4.19 -2.44
C ILE A 15 1.76 3.71 -2.45
N ALA A 16 2.62 4.28 -1.59
CA ALA A 16 4.02 3.90 -1.51
C ALA A 16 4.17 2.43 -1.11
N GLU A 17 3.45 2.01 -0.07
CA GLU A 17 3.50 0.61 0.36
C GLU A 17 2.96 -0.32 -0.72
N GLY A 18 1.90 0.09 -1.40
CA GLY A 18 1.33 -0.69 -2.49
C GLY A 18 2.31 -0.89 -3.62
N ILE A 19 3.07 0.15 -3.98
CA ILE A 19 4.09 0.05 -5.01
C ILE A 19 5.17 -0.96 -4.59
N ILE A 20 5.62 -0.87 -3.34
CA ILE A 20 6.66 -1.78 -2.84
C ILE A 20 6.16 -3.23 -2.86
N TYR A 21 4.95 -3.47 -2.39
CA TYR A 21 4.39 -4.82 -2.40
C TYR A 21 4.20 -5.36 -3.81
N THR A 22 3.87 -4.49 -4.76
CA THR A 22 3.63 -4.91 -6.14
C THR A 22 4.94 -5.21 -6.85
N LEU A 23 5.95 -4.37 -6.67
CA LEU A 23 7.21 -4.48 -7.41
C LEU A 23 8.24 -5.35 -6.70
N PHE A 24 8.23 -5.37 -5.38
CA PHE A 24 9.24 -6.07 -4.57
C PHE A 24 8.60 -6.98 -3.53
N PRO A 25 7.75 -7.93 -3.95
CA PRO A 25 7.04 -8.77 -2.97
C PRO A 25 7.99 -9.65 -2.17
N ASN A 26 9.07 -10.14 -2.78
CA ASN A 26 10.01 -11.00 -2.08
C ASN A 26 10.81 -10.24 -1.02
N TYR A 27 11.11 -8.97 -1.30
CA TYR A 27 11.76 -8.11 -0.33
C TYR A 27 10.90 -7.91 0.91
N MET A 28 9.61 -7.68 0.69
CA MET A 28 8.67 -7.50 1.81
C MET A 28 8.51 -8.78 2.63
N LYS A 29 8.57 -9.93 1.99
CA LYS A 29 8.55 -11.21 2.71
C LYS A 29 9.70 -11.32 3.71
N LYS A 30 10.88 -10.86 3.32
CA LYS A 30 12.05 -10.91 4.19
C LYS A 30 11.91 -9.96 5.37
N MET A 31 11.24 -8.83 5.18
CA MET A 31 11.10 -7.83 6.21
C MET A 31 9.99 -8.13 7.21
N LEU A 32 8.90 -8.76 6.76
CA LEU A 32 7.72 -8.97 7.58
C LEU A 32 7.46 -10.46 7.72
N ASN A 33 7.80 -11.00 8.87
CA ASN A 33 7.72 -12.45 9.11
C ASN A 33 6.34 -13.02 8.86
N TYR A 34 5.30 -12.27 9.18
CA TYR A 34 3.95 -12.78 9.02
C TYR A 34 3.54 -12.89 7.54
N ILE A 35 4.17 -12.12 6.67
CA ILE A 35 3.92 -12.19 5.22
C ILE A 35 4.62 -13.37 4.59
N LEU A 36 5.57 -14.00 5.28
CA LEU A 36 6.29 -15.15 4.75
C LEU A 36 5.38 -16.32 4.39
N SER A 37 4.21 -16.42 5.03
CA SER A 37 3.24 -17.47 4.74
C SER A 37 2.48 -17.25 3.43
N LEU A 38 2.55 -16.03 2.86
CA LEU A 38 1.86 -15.71 1.61
C LEU A 38 2.81 -15.89 0.43
N ASN A 39 2.26 -16.28 -0.72
CA ASN A 39 3.08 -16.33 -1.92
C ASN A 39 3.21 -14.92 -2.53
N SER A 40 4.15 -14.77 -3.48
CA SER A 40 4.45 -13.47 -4.09
C SER A 40 3.24 -12.87 -4.80
N ASP A 41 2.44 -13.71 -5.44
CA ASP A 41 1.26 -13.22 -6.16
C ASP A 41 0.22 -12.62 -5.22
N ASN A 42 0.02 -13.24 -4.05
CA ASN A 42 -0.90 -12.71 -3.07
C ASN A 42 -0.43 -11.36 -2.52
N ILE A 43 0.87 -11.21 -2.33
CA ILE A 43 1.44 -9.95 -1.85
C ILE A 43 1.26 -8.85 -2.89
N ARG A 44 1.43 -9.18 -4.17
CA ARG A 44 1.19 -8.23 -5.25
C ARG A 44 -0.26 -7.78 -5.29
N ILE A 45 -1.20 -8.71 -5.11
CA ILE A 45 -2.62 -8.36 -5.08
C ILE A 45 -2.91 -7.40 -3.92
N ILE A 46 -2.36 -7.67 -2.75
CA ILE A 46 -2.50 -6.76 -1.61
C ILE A 46 -1.96 -5.38 -1.94
N GLY A 47 -0.80 -5.32 -2.60
CA GLY A 47 -0.22 -4.05 -3.02
C GLY A 47 -1.11 -3.29 -3.98
N LEU A 48 -1.71 -3.98 -4.94
CA LEU A 48 -2.62 -3.34 -5.88
C LEU A 48 -3.85 -2.76 -5.18
N PHE A 49 -4.39 -3.47 -4.18
CA PHE A 49 -5.48 -2.94 -3.38
C PHE A 49 -5.07 -1.69 -2.62
N PHE A 50 -3.85 -1.67 -2.08
CA PHE A 50 -3.35 -0.48 -1.37
C PHE A 50 -3.24 0.72 -2.31
N ILE A 51 -2.72 0.50 -3.51
CA ILE A 51 -2.60 1.58 -4.51
C ILE A 51 -4.00 2.10 -4.87
N PHE A 52 -4.93 1.19 -5.12
CA PHE A 52 -6.29 1.56 -5.47
C PHE A 52 -6.94 2.36 -4.35
N PHE A 53 -6.84 1.88 -3.12
CA PHE A 53 -7.45 2.55 -1.97
C PHE A 53 -6.84 3.93 -1.76
N GLY A 54 -5.51 4.03 -1.81
CA GLY A 54 -4.84 5.31 -1.65
C GLY A 54 -5.23 6.31 -2.73
N THR A 55 -5.35 5.84 -3.98
CA THR A 55 -5.74 6.69 -5.11
C THR A 55 -7.17 7.19 -4.95
N VAL A 56 -8.09 6.31 -4.51
CA VAL A 56 -9.47 6.71 -4.29
C VAL A 56 -9.56 7.76 -3.19
N VAL A 57 -8.83 7.58 -2.11
CA VAL A 57 -8.84 8.56 -1.02
C VAL A 57 -8.29 9.90 -1.50
N LEU A 58 -7.20 9.90 -2.27
CA LEU A 58 -6.68 11.14 -2.84
C LEU A 58 -7.71 11.83 -3.74
N TYR A 59 -8.39 11.07 -4.57
CA TYR A 59 -9.39 11.64 -5.46
C TYR A 59 -10.51 12.30 -4.67
N LEU A 60 -10.93 11.68 -3.56
CA LEU A 60 -12.01 12.23 -2.75
C LEU A 60 -11.58 13.49 -1.99
N ILE A 61 -10.28 13.62 -1.64
CA ILE A 61 -9.77 14.78 -0.94
C ILE A 61 -9.60 15.96 -1.91
N PHE A 62 -9.13 15.71 -3.11
CA PHE A 62 -8.89 16.72 -4.13
C PHE A 62 -10.01 16.72 -5.15
#